data_7bc48d0e78a5b446e0011e34436ea47d
#
_entry.id   7bc48d0e78a5b446e0011e34436ea47d
#
_cell.length_a   1.000
_cell.length_b   1.000
_cell.length_c   1.000
_cell.angle_alpha   90.00
_cell.angle_beta   90.00
_cell.angle_gamma   90.00
#
_symmetry.space_group_name_H-M   'P 1'
#
loop_
_entity.id
_entity.type
_entity.pdbx_description
1 polymer ?
#
loop_
_entity_poly.entity_id
_entity_poly.type
_entity_poly.pdbx_seq_one_letter_code
_entity_poly.pdbx_strand_id
1 'polypeptide(L)'
;MTKAMILRCLRSRVNYSQKTNNMSNIFDKVFLRIIGSQRRKSLMEKRSAEEYVEWMNRGKPSPPPHIVKQLIVKESQKDAGFSTLVETGTYYGDMIYAQLDNFSRIYSIELSERLYRKAKRRFKKNKSVTLLHGDSSEVLHEIVPKFKEPVLFWLDGHYSGGITAQGKLDTPIWEELTTILQSGVRHMILIDDARCFEEKRKDYPSIEELKSLILSVYPQSHIVVKDDVVRIKLIGE
;
A
#
# COMPACT_ATOMS: atom_id res chain seq x y z
N MET A 1 -20.46 18.17 -15.80
CA MET A 1 -20.26 18.75 -17.15
C MET A 1 -20.21 17.63 -18.18
N THR A 2 -21.12 17.62 -19.14
CA THR A 2 -21.24 16.55 -20.16
C THR A 2 -20.20 16.70 -21.27
N LYS A 3 -19.83 15.59 -21.90
CA LYS A 3 -18.86 15.49 -23.02
C LYS A 3 -19.14 16.51 -24.16
N ALA A 4 -20.42 16.86 -24.36
CA ALA A 4 -20.87 17.85 -25.35
C ALA A 4 -20.48 19.30 -24.98
N MET A 5 -20.41 19.63 -23.70
CA MET A 5 -20.03 20.97 -23.24
C MET A 5 -18.53 21.22 -23.41
N ILE A 6 -17.72 20.18 -23.26
CA ILE A 6 -16.24 20.23 -23.44
C ILE A 6 -15.91 20.42 -24.93
N LEU A 7 -16.61 19.73 -25.84
CA LEU A 7 -16.40 19.85 -27.29
C LEU A 7 -16.86 21.20 -27.85
N ARG A 8 -17.89 21.82 -27.27
CA ARG A 8 -18.37 23.15 -27.66
C ARG A 8 -17.37 24.25 -27.28
N CYS A 9 -16.70 24.11 -26.12
CA CYS A 9 -15.66 25.03 -25.66
C CYS A 9 -14.38 24.97 -26.54
N LEU A 10 -14.09 23.79 -27.13
CA LEU A 10 -12.95 23.60 -28.02
C LEU A 10 -13.16 24.21 -29.42
N ARG A 11 -14.40 24.21 -29.94
CA ARG A 11 -14.71 24.78 -31.28
C ARG A 11 -14.76 26.30 -31.31
N SER A 12 -15.09 27.00 -30.21
CA SER A 12 -15.20 28.46 -30.15
C SER A 12 -13.85 29.16 -29.98
N ARG A 13 -12.74 28.45 -29.72
CA ARG A 13 -11.41 29.03 -29.51
C ARG A 13 -10.46 28.97 -30.71
N VAL A 14 -10.89 28.38 -31.83
CA VAL A 14 -10.05 28.31 -33.05
C VAL A 14 -9.99 29.64 -33.82
N ASN A 15 -10.88 30.63 -33.52
CA ASN A 15 -10.99 31.84 -34.28
C ASN A 15 -10.53 33.14 -33.57
N TYR A 16 -9.75 33.06 -32.48
CA TYR A 16 -9.14 34.27 -31.88
C TYR A 16 -7.61 34.18 -31.92
N SER A 17 -7.07 34.55 -33.05
CA SER A 17 -5.66 34.59 -33.36
C SER A 17 -5.00 35.89 -32.87
N GLN A 18 -3.79 35.73 -32.33
CA GLN A 18 -2.69 36.72 -32.30
C GLN A 18 -2.80 37.92 -31.33
N LYS A 19 -2.74 37.69 -30.00
CA LYS A 19 -2.01 38.60 -29.09
C LYS A 19 -1.84 38.20 -27.63
N THR A 20 -1.77 36.90 -27.29
CA THR A 20 -1.47 36.49 -25.91
C THR A 20 -0.55 35.26 -25.85
N ASN A 21 0.65 35.35 -26.36
CA ASN A 21 1.55 34.19 -26.61
C ASN A 21 2.28 33.61 -25.40
N ASN A 22 2.09 34.09 -24.16
CA ASN A 22 2.79 33.50 -23.01
C ASN A 22 1.90 32.95 -21.91
N MET A 23 0.67 33.42 -21.73
CA MET A 23 -0.24 32.85 -20.69
C MET A 23 -1.03 31.63 -21.17
N SER A 24 -1.40 31.55 -22.45
CA SER A 24 -2.09 30.38 -23.03
C SER A 24 -1.24 29.12 -22.97
N ASN A 25 0.06 29.25 -23.17
CA ASN A 25 0.98 28.12 -23.18
C ASN A 25 1.14 27.40 -21.81
N ILE A 26 0.95 28.11 -20.68
CA ILE A 26 0.99 27.54 -19.35
C ILE A 26 -0.33 26.84 -19.04
N PHE A 27 -1.47 27.45 -19.35
CA PHE A 27 -2.79 26.85 -19.16
C PHE A 27 -2.99 25.61 -20.03
N ASP A 28 -2.55 25.63 -21.28
CA ASP A 28 -2.62 24.49 -22.18
C ASP A 28 -1.71 23.34 -21.73
N LYS A 29 -0.49 23.63 -21.28
CA LYS A 29 0.41 22.62 -20.70
C LYS A 29 -0.15 22.00 -19.41
N VAL A 30 -0.73 22.79 -18.52
CA VAL A 30 -1.37 22.32 -17.28
C VAL A 30 -2.61 21.47 -17.62
N PHE A 31 -3.44 21.93 -18.55
CA PHE A 31 -4.66 21.24 -19.00
C PHE A 31 -4.33 19.88 -19.66
N LEU A 32 -3.36 19.85 -20.58
CA LEU A 32 -2.89 18.60 -21.20
C LEU A 32 -2.26 17.64 -20.18
N ARG A 33 -1.60 18.17 -19.16
CA ARG A 33 -1.04 17.37 -18.07
C ARG A 33 -2.12 16.76 -17.19
N ILE A 34 -3.21 17.48 -16.91
CA ILE A 34 -4.38 17.01 -16.15
C ILE A 34 -5.12 15.93 -16.95
N ILE A 35 -5.42 16.17 -18.23
CA ILE A 35 -6.08 15.15 -19.09
C ILE A 35 -5.21 13.92 -19.24
N GLY A 36 -3.91 14.09 -19.45
CA GLY A 36 -2.97 12.98 -19.52
C GLY A 36 -2.86 12.19 -18.22
N SER A 37 -3.03 12.81 -17.06
CA SER A 37 -3.05 12.14 -15.77
C SER A 37 -4.36 11.37 -15.53
N GLN A 38 -5.50 11.97 -15.85
CA GLN A 38 -6.82 11.31 -15.76
C GLN A 38 -6.93 10.12 -16.72
N ARG A 39 -6.43 10.28 -17.96
CA ARG A 39 -6.41 9.19 -18.94
C ARG A 39 -5.52 8.04 -18.50
N ARG A 40 -4.34 8.33 -17.92
CA ARG A 40 -3.46 7.30 -17.34
C ARG A 40 -4.11 6.60 -16.15
N LYS A 41 -4.74 7.34 -15.24
CA LYS A 41 -5.48 6.77 -14.10
C LYS A 41 -6.56 5.80 -14.61
N SER A 42 -7.39 6.22 -15.56
CA SER A 42 -8.44 5.38 -16.15
C SER A 42 -7.89 4.13 -16.85
N LEU A 43 -6.75 4.22 -17.54
CA LEU A 43 -6.12 3.06 -18.16
C LEU A 43 -5.54 2.09 -17.13
N MET A 44 -4.95 2.58 -16.05
CA MET A 44 -4.46 1.74 -14.95
C MET A 44 -5.61 1.03 -14.25
N GLU A 45 -6.70 1.74 -13.95
CA GLU A 45 -7.91 1.17 -13.34
C GLU A 45 -8.52 0.07 -14.21
N LYS A 46 -8.60 0.29 -15.53
CA LYS A 46 -9.08 -0.72 -16.48
C LYS A 46 -8.19 -1.96 -16.49
N ARG A 47 -6.87 -1.78 -16.59
CA ARG A 47 -5.91 -2.89 -16.57
C ARG A 47 -5.99 -3.69 -15.26
N SER A 48 -6.05 -3.01 -14.12
CA SER A 48 -6.19 -3.66 -12.82
C SER A 48 -7.48 -4.47 -12.70
N ALA A 49 -8.59 -3.97 -13.28
CA ALA A 49 -9.85 -4.72 -13.33
C ALA A 49 -9.74 -5.96 -14.23
N GLU A 50 -9.06 -5.86 -15.37
CA GLU A 50 -8.80 -6.99 -16.25
C GLU A 50 -7.93 -8.07 -15.58
N GLU A 51 -6.84 -7.66 -14.89
CA GLU A 51 -5.98 -8.55 -14.10
C GLU A 51 -6.76 -9.28 -12.98
N TYR A 52 -7.66 -8.56 -12.29
CA TYR A 52 -8.52 -9.15 -11.27
C TYR A 52 -9.45 -10.22 -11.84
N VAL A 53 -10.15 -9.91 -12.95
CA VAL A 53 -11.09 -10.85 -13.60
C VAL A 53 -10.33 -12.08 -14.11
N GLU A 54 -9.17 -11.89 -14.73
CA GLU A 54 -8.34 -13.01 -15.20
C GLU A 54 -7.91 -13.90 -14.04
N TRP A 55 -7.44 -13.32 -12.94
CA TRP A 55 -7.06 -14.07 -11.73
C TRP A 55 -8.23 -14.88 -11.16
N MET A 56 -9.44 -14.28 -11.09
CA MET A 56 -10.65 -14.98 -10.67
C MET A 56 -10.98 -16.17 -11.58
N ASN A 57 -10.94 -15.98 -12.89
CA ASN A 57 -11.25 -17.01 -13.88
C ASN A 57 -10.24 -18.16 -13.87
N ARG A 58 -9.00 -17.90 -13.48
CA ARG A 58 -7.95 -18.91 -13.32
C ARG A 58 -8.02 -19.68 -11.99
N GLY A 59 -9.05 -19.45 -11.17
CA GLY A 59 -9.22 -20.14 -9.89
C GLY A 59 -8.37 -19.55 -8.76
N LYS A 60 -8.01 -18.28 -8.87
CA LYS A 60 -7.28 -17.51 -7.83
C LYS A 60 -5.88 -18.07 -7.50
N PRO A 61 -5.00 -18.29 -8.48
CA PRO A 61 -3.67 -18.82 -8.21
C PRO A 61 -2.84 -17.85 -7.38
N SER A 62 -1.95 -18.39 -6.54
CA SER A 62 -0.92 -17.63 -5.84
C SER A 62 0.31 -17.45 -6.74
N PRO A 63 0.99 -16.28 -6.74
CA PRO A 63 0.60 -15.06 -6.03
C PRO A 63 -0.56 -14.31 -6.71
N PRO A 64 -1.40 -13.61 -5.93
CA PRO A 64 -2.45 -12.75 -6.48
C PRO A 64 -1.86 -11.50 -7.14
N PRO A 65 -2.54 -10.91 -8.14
CA PRO A 65 -2.13 -9.62 -8.70
C PRO A 65 -2.26 -8.51 -7.66
N HIS A 66 -1.46 -7.46 -7.80
CA HIS A 66 -1.35 -6.38 -6.81
C HIS A 66 -2.70 -5.71 -6.47
N ILE A 67 -3.62 -5.64 -7.44
CA ILE A 67 -4.99 -5.14 -7.21
C ILE A 67 -5.74 -5.93 -6.12
N VAL A 68 -5.54 -7.25 -6.04
CA VAL A 68 -6.18 -8.08 -4.99
C VAL A 68 -5.66 -7.69 -3.62
N LYS A 69 -4.34 -7.50 -3.47
CA LYS A 69 -3.71 -7.03 -2.22
C LYS A 69 -4.26 -5.65 -1.80
N GLN A 70 -4.40 -4.73 -2.75
CA GLN A 70 -5.00 -3.40 -2.52
C GLN A 70 -6.46 -3.49 -2.05
N LEU A 71 -7.25 -4.39 -2.63
CA LEU A 71 -8.64 -4.61 -2.23
C LEU A 71 -8.73 -5.21 -0.83
N ILE A 72 -7.85 -6.17 -0.47
CA ILE A 72 -7.79 -6.74 0.88
C ILE A 72 -7.56 -5.65 1.92
N VAL A 73 -6.58 -4.77 1.72
CA VAL A 73 -6.31 -3.65 2.64
C VAL A 73 -7.52 -2.72 2.75
N LYS A 74 -8.14 -2.38 1.62
CA LYS A 74 -9.32 -1.51 1.58
C LYS A 74 -10.54 -2.12 2.28
N GLU A 75 -10.81 -3.41 2.09
CA GLU A 75 -11.91 -4.13 2.74
C GLU A 75 -11.67 -4.21 4.25
N SER A 76 -10.45 -4.58 4.67
CA SER A 76 -10.07 -4.64 6.07
C SER A 76 -10.22 -3.28 6.78
N GLN A 77 -9.91 -2.18 6.09
CA GLN A 77 -10.13 -0.83 6.60
C GLN A 77 -11.62 -0.54 6.82
N LYS A 78 -12.48 -0.89 5.86
CA LYS A 78 -13.92 -0.64 5.95
C LYS A 78 -14.58 -1.41 7.09
N ASP A 79 -14.20 -2.68 7.26
CA ASP A 79 -14.79 -3.57 8.25
C ASP A 79 -14.51 -3.13 9.70
N ALA A 80 -13.38 -2.46 9.93
CA ALA A 80 -12.93 -2.07 11.26
C ALA A 80 -12.82 -0.55 11.47
N GLY A 81 -12.95 0.26 10.42
CA GLY A 81 -12.94 1.72 10.51
C GLY A 81 -11.57 2.32 10.84
N PHE A 82 -10.48 1.65 10.51
CA PHE A 82 -9.13 2.16 10.78
C PHE A 82 -8.85 3.48 10.05
N SER A 83 -8.31 4.46 10.79
CA SER A 83 -7.93 5.76 10.22
C SER A 83 -6.48 5.81 9.74
N THR A 84 -5.63 4.88 10.22
CA THR A 84 -4.20 4.84 9.97
C THR A 84 -3.78 3.52 9.35
N LEU A 85 -2.98 3.61 8.29
CA LEU A 85 -2.27 2.48 7.67
C LEU A 85 -0.77 2.61 7.98
N VAL A 86 -0.15 1.49 8.33
CA VAL A 86 1.32 1.36 8.43
C VAL A 86 1.76 0.27 7.46
N GLU A 87 2.61 0.62 6.51
CA GLU A 87 3.13 -0.28 5.48
C GLU A 87 4.64 -0.48 5.66
N THR A 88 5.11 -1.72 5.57
CA THR A 88 6.53 -2.03 5.39
C THR A 88 6.77 -2.47 3.95
N GLY A 89 7.85 -1.97 3.31
CA GLY A 89 8.11 -2.21 1.89
C GLY A 89 7.35 -1.24 0.97
N THR A 90 7.76 0.04 0.93
CA THR A 90 7.11 1.05 0.05
C THR A 90 7.21 0.72 -1.43
N TYR A 91 8.37 0.23 -1.88
CA TYR A 91 8.69 -0.03 -3.29
C TYR A 91 8.39 1.19 -4.18
N TYR A 92 7.49 1.08 -5.17
CA TYR A 92 7.06 2.23 -5.99
C TYR A 92 5.94 3.05 -5.36
N GLY A 93 5.35 2.60 -4.23
CA GLY A 93 4.27 3.26 -3.51
C GLY A 93 2.89 3.06 -4.14
N ASP A 94 2.65 1.94 -4.81
CA ASP A 94 1.38 1.69 -5.47
C ASP A 94 0.29 1.31 -4.46
N MET A 95 0.66 0.65 -3.34
CA MET A 95 -0.26 0.43 -2.22
C MET A 95 -0.65 1.77 -1.58
N ILE A 96 0.32 2.64 -1.25
CA ILE A 96 0.03 3.99 -0.74
C ILE A 96 -0.97 4.70 -1.65
N TYR A 97 -0.68 4.71 -2.97
CA TYR A 97 -1.52 5.41 -3.94
C TYR A 97 -2.96 4.89 -3.96
N ALA A 98 -3.15 3.58 -3.88
CA ALA A 98 -4.46 2.93 -3.86
C ALA A 98 -5.25 3.24 -2.57
N GLN A 99 -4.55 3.56 -1.47
CA GLN A 99 -5.15 3.77 -0.16
C GLN A 99 -5.30 5.25 0.25
N LEU A 100 -4.87 6.21 -0.59
CA LEU A 100 -4.91 7.65 -0.25
C LEU A 100 -6.28 8.16 0.19
N ASP A 101 -7.35 7.64 -0.42
CA ASP A 101 -8.72 8.06 -0.12
C ASP A 101 -9.38 7.20 0.99
N ASN A 102 -8.70 6.15 1.47
CA ASN A 102 -9.24 5.21 2.45
C ASN A 102 -8.71 5.47 3.87
N PHE A 103 -7.53 6.10 4.00
CA PHE A 103 -6.90 6.37 5.30
C PHE A 103 -6.57 7.86 5.44
N SER A 104 -6.80 8.39 6.65
CA SER A 104 -6.42 9.78 6.97
C SER A 104 -4.93 9.94 7.23
N ARG A 105 -4.24 8.85 7.60
CA ARG A 105 -2.78 8.79 7.83
C ARG A 105 -2.21 7.52 7.26
N ILE A 106 -1.12 7.63 6.52
CA ILE A 106 -0.38 6.49 5.96
C ILE A 106 1.09 6.68 6.32
N TYR A 107 1.64 5.71 7.04
CA TYR A 107 3.07 5.57 7.27
C TYR A 107 3.59 4.46 6.36
N SER A 108 4.69 4.71 5.66
CA SER A 108 5.29 3.68 4.81
C SER A 108 6.80 3.70 4.96
N ILE A 109 7.38 2.53 5.19
CA ILE A 109 8.79 2.33 5.53
C ILE A 109 9.49 1.71 4.32
N GLU A 110 10.63 2.27 3.94
CA GLU A 110 11.43 1.82 2.80
C GLU A 110 12.90 1.73 3.17
N LEU A 111 13.49 0.55 2.99
CA LEU A 111 14.90 0.29 3.26
C LEU A 111 15.81 0.90 2.20
N SER A 112 15.43 0.81 0.92
CA SER A 112 16.21 1.34 -0.20
C SER A 112 16.14 2.86 -0.27
N GLU A 113 17.24 3.55 -0.01
CA GLU A 113 17.30 5.01 -0.12
C GLU A 113 16.85 5.50 -1.52
N ARG A 114 17.18 4.77 -2.57
CA ARG A 114 16.76 5.12 -3.94
C ARG A 114 15.24 5.09 -4.11
N LEU A 115 14.57 4.04 -3.60
CA LEU A 115 13.12 3.90 -3.66
C LEU A 115 12.44 4.89 -2.72
N TYR A 116 12.94 5.06 -1.50
CA TYR A 116 12.48 6.08 -0.56
C TYR A 116 12.47 7.49 -1.19
N ARG A 117 13.58 7.91 -1.81
CA ARG A 117 13.66 9.22 -2.50
C ARG A 117 12.67 9.37 -3.65
N LYS A 118 12.39 8.27 -4.38
CA LYS A 118 11.37 8.26 -5.45
C LYS A 118 9.96 8.41 -4.85
N ALA A 119 9.63 7.63 -3.82
CA ALA A 119 8.36 7.72 -3.13
C ALA A 119 8.15 9.10 -2.50
N LYS A 120 9.16 9.65 -1.85
CA LYS A 120 9.12 11.01 -1.28
C LYS A 120 8.81 12.10 -2.34
N ARG A 121 9.34 11.96 -3.56
CA ARG A 121 8.98 12.86 -4.67
C ARG A 121 7.56 12.62 -5.18
N ARG A 122 7.14 11.33 -5.27
CA ARG A 122 5.80 10.94 -5.72
C ARG A 122 4.72 11.53 -4.81
N PHE A 123 4.89 11.41 -3.49
CA PHE A 123 3.89 11.78 -2.49
C PHE A 123 4.12 13.14 -1.81
N LYS A 124 5.04 13.96 -2.32
CA LYS A 124 5.39 15.25 -1.67
C LYS A 124 4.21 16.21 -1.45
N LYS A 125 3.10 16.03 -2.18
CA LYS A 125 1.87 16.84 -2.05
C LYS A 125 0.81 16.19 -1.16
N ASN A 126 0.99 14.94 -0.78
CA ASN A 126 0.04 14.18 0.03
C ASN A 126 0.41 14.31 1.51
N LYS A 127 -0.24 15.25 2.23
CA LYS A 127 0.04 15.53 3.64
C LYS A 127 -0.31 14.38 4.58
N SER A 128 -1.20 13.47 4.13
CA SER A 128 -1.56 12.25 4.86
C SER A 128 -0.48 11.17 4.83
N VAL A 129 0.55 11.30 3.97
CA VAL A 129 1.59 10.27 3.78
C VAL A 129 2.87 10.68 4.48
N THR A 130 3.35 9.84 5.38
CA THR A 130 4.65 9.94 6.06
C THR A 130 5.52 8.79 5.56
N LEU A 131 6.61 9.13 4.87
CA LEU A 131 7.60 8.16 4.40
C LEU A 131 8.78 8.13 5.36
N LEU A 132 9.16 6.94 5.79
CA LEU A 132 10.25 6.66 6.71
C LEU A 132 11.32 5.83 6.00
N HIS A 133 12.58 6.19 6.19
CA HIS A 133 13.71 5.48 5.58
C HIS A 133 14.41 4.66 6.65
N GLY A 134 14.59 3.38 6.42
CA GLY A 134 15.33 2.50 7.31
C GLY A 134 14.82 1.06 7.27
N ASP A 135 15.44 0.23 8.07
CA ASP A 135 14.99 -1.13 8.33
C ASP A 135 13.65 -1.09 9.09
N SER A 136 12.68 -1.85 8.59
CA SER A 136 11.32 -1.82 9.15
C SER A 136 11.26 -2.32 10.59
N SER A 137 12.09 -3.28 10.97
CA SER A 137 12.19 -3.76 12.35
C SER A 137 12.61 -2.64 13.31
N GLU A 138 13.59 -1.83 12.92
CA GLU A 138 14.08 -0.69 13.72
C GLU A 138 13.07 0.46 13.73
N VAL A 139 12.55 0.83 12.55
CA VAL A 139 11.60 1.94 12.41
C VAL A 139 10.27 1.66 13.11
N LEU A 140 9.74 0.42 13.03
CA LEU A 140 8.53 0.05 13.76
C LEU A 140 8.72 0.15 15.27
N HIS A 141 9.89 -0.24 15.78
CA HIS A 141 10.22 -0.11 17.21
C HIS A 141 10.13 1.35 17.69
N GLU A 142 10.42 2.31 16.83
CA GLU A 142 10.32 3.74 17.15
C GLU A 142 8.89 4.29 17.04
N ILE A 143 8.08 3.82 16.08
CA ILE A 143 6.77 4.45 15.79
C ILE A 143 5.59 3.74 16.44
N VAL A 144 5.63 2.40 16.62
CA VAL A 144 4.52 1.61 17.17
C VAL A 144 4.12 2.08 18.57
N PRO A 145 5.04 2.38 19.50
CA PRO A 145 4.66 2.86 20.84
C PRO A 145 3.90 4.20 20.85
N LYS A 146 3.94 4.95 19.74
CA LYS A 146 3.24 6.25 19.61
C LYS A 146 1.76 6.07 19.23
N PHE A 147 1.37 4.92 18.70
CA PHE A 147 -0.03 4.65 18.38
C PHE A 147 -0.80 4.28 19.65
N LYS A 148 -1.84 5.07 19.96
CA LYS A 148 -2.74 4.84 21.10
C LYS A 148 -4.09 4.27 20.66
N GLU A 149 -4.35 4.24 19.35
CA GLU A 149 -5.54 3.71 18.73
C GLU A 149 -5.16 2.56 17.78
N PRO A 150 -6.08 1.64 17.51
CA PRO A 150 -5.85 0.57 16.54
C PRO A 150 -5.48 1.12 15.17
N VAL A 151 -4.49 0.51 14.55
CA VAL A 151 -4.06 0.79 13.17
C VAL A 151 -4.08 -0.50 12.36
N LEU A 152 -4.13 -0.37 11.05
CA LEU A 152 -3.96 -1.49 10.13
C LEU A 152 -2.50 -1.53 9.68
N PHE A 153 -1.85 -2.68 9.87
CA PHE A 153 -0.51 -2.97 9.36
C PHE A 153 -0.61 -3.78 8.07
N TRP A 154 0.17 -3.38 7.06
CA TRP A 154 0.47 -4.14 5.85
C TRP A 154 1.97 -4.44 5.85
N LEU A 155 2.34 -5.67 6.16
CA LEU A 155 3.72 -6.11 6.28
C LEU A 155 4.15 -6.82 4.99
N ASP A 156 4.94 -6.12 4.17
CA ASP A 156 5.48 -6.55 2.88
C ASP A 156 6.97 -6.19 2.78
N GLY A 157 7.67 -6.18 3.91
CA GLY A 157 9.08 -5.77 4.05
C GLY A 157 10.10 -6.85 3.66
N HIS A 158 9.69 -7.96 3.02
CA HIS A 158 10.60 -9.03 2.67
C HIS A 158 11.46 -8.72 1.42
N TYR A 159 12.63 -9.37 1.34
CA TYR A 159 13.52 -9.25 0.20
C TYR A 159 13.00 -10.02 -1.00
N SER A 160 12.62 -9.31 -2.06
CA SER A 160 12.09 -9.90 -3.30
C SER A 160 13.13 -10.03 -4.42
N GLY A 161 14.40 -9.69 -4.15
CA GLY A 161 15.46 -9.66 -5.16
C GLY A 161 15.50 -8.38 -6.00
N GLY A 162 16.46 -8.29 -6.91
CA GLY A 162 16.56 -7.21 -7.90
C GLY A 162 16.90 -5.84 -7.32
N ILE A 163 15.98 -4.88 -7.40
CA ILE A 163 16.20 -3.48 -6.97
C ILE A 163 15.85 -3.20 -5.51
N THR A 164 15.26 -4.17 -4.80
CA THR A 164 14.98 -4.06 -3.36
C THR A 164 16.30 -4.17 -2.57
N ALA A 165 16.37 -3.48 -1.43
CA ALA A 165 17.51 -3.63 -0.53
C ALA A 165 17.31 -4.88 0.31
N GLN A 166 18.43 -5.58 0.59
CA GLN A 166 18.46 -6.71 1.51
C GLN A 166 18.82 -6.19 2.91
N GLY A 167 18.00 -6.50 3.91
CA GLY A 167 18.28 -6.25 5.32
C GLY A 167 19.28 -7.27 5.89
N LYS A 168 19.33 -7.38 7.22
CA LYS A 168 20.16 -8.38 7.92
C LYS A 168 19.64 -9.81 7.70
N LEU A 169 18.31 -9.95 7.51
CA LEU A 169 17.58 -11.18 7.22
C LEU A 169 16.79 -11.01 5.94
N ASP A 170 16.38 -12.12 5.32
CA ASP A 170 15.51 -12.10 4.14
C ASP A 170 14.09 -11.61 4.46
N THR A 171 13.67 -11.72 5.72
CA THR A 171 12.43 -11.13 6.23
C THR A 171 12.60 -10.59 7.66
N PRO A 172 12.16 -9.36 7.96
CA PRO A 172 12.14 -8.80 9.32
C PRO A 172 10.88 -9.16 10.11
N ILE A 173 10.05 -10.08 9.61
CA ILE A 173 8.67 -10.32 10.09
C ILE A 173 8.59 -10.67 11.57
N TRP A 174 9.59 -11.38 12.11
CA TRP A 174 9.58 -11.77 13.50
C TRP A 174 9.71 -10.59 14.45
N GLU A 175 10.65 -9.70 14.16
CA GLU A 175 10.88 -8.48 14.90
C GLU A 175 9.74 -7.48 14.72
N GLU A 176 9.23 -7.33 13.48
CA GLU A 176 8.07 -6.48 13.17
C GLU A 176 6.86 -6.92 13.97
N LEU A 177 6.52 -8.22 13.91
CA LEU A 177 5.37 -8.77 14.60
C LEU A 177 5.51 -8.67 16.13
N THR A 178 6.67 -9.00 16.67
CA THR A 178 6.96 -8.88 18.11
C THR A 178 6.75 -7.45 18.60
N THR A 179 7.26 -6.46 17.87
CA THR A 179 7.10 -5.04 18.20
C THR A 179 5.62 -4.63 18.19
N ILE A 180 4.86 -5.08 17.20
CA ILE A 180 3.42 -4.76 17.11
C ILE A 180 2.64 -5.40 18.26
N LEU A 181 2.91 -6.66 18.58
CA LEU A 181 2.22 -7.38 19.66
C LEU A 181 2.51 -6.76 21.04
N GLN A 182 3.71 -6.23 21.26
CA GLN A 182 4.09 -5.59 22.52
C GLN A 182 3.45 -4.22 22.73
N SER A 183 2.79 -3.64 21.75
CA SER A 183 2.16 -2.31 21.85
C SER A 183 1.02 -2.23 22.87
N GLY A 184 0.38 -3.36 23.19
CA GLY A 184 -0.83 -3.42 24.00
C GLY A 184 -2.09 -2.92 23.31
N VAL A 185 -2.01 -2.55 22.01
CA VAL A 185 -3.13 -2.06 21.21
C VAL A 185 -3.63 -3.14 20.27
N ARG A 186 -4.94 -3.27 20.11
CA ARG A 186 -5.59 -4.31 19.27
C ARG A 186 -5.56 -3.90 17.80
N HIS A 187 -4.42 -4.07 17.17
CA HIS A 187 -4.21 -3.79 15.76
C HIS A 187 -4.83 -4.86 14.85
N MET A 188 -4.98 -4.53 13.58
CA MET A 188 -5.15 -5.50 12.51
C MET A 188 -3.85 -5.60 11.72
N ILE A 189 -3.39 -6.84 11.46
CA ILE A 189 -2.13 -7.10 10.78
C ILE A 189 -2.42 -7.96 9.56
N LEU A 190 -1.93 -7.52 8.42
CA LEU A 190 -1.96 -8.23 7.15
C LEU A 190 -0.52 -8.48 6.74
N ILE A 191 -0.14 -9.75 6.58
CA ILE A 191 1.21 -10.15 6.16
C ILE A 191 1.12 -10.70 4.74
N ASP A 192 1.87 -10.10 3.82
CA ASP A 192 1.89 -10.50 2.42
C ASP A 192 2.67 -11.81 2.21
N ASP A 193 2.45 -12.41 1.02
CA ASP A 193 3.18 -13.57 0.53
C ASP A 193 3.14 -14.76 1.49
N ALA A 194 1.93 -15.12 1.98
CA ALA A 194 1.72 -16.22 2.93
C ALA A 194 2.39 -17.54 2.50
N ARG A 195 2.50 -17.80 1.20
CA ARG A 195 3.23 -18.95 0.63
C ARG A 195 4.68 -19.06 1.08
N CYS A 196 5.34 -17.90 1.38
CA CYS A 196 6.72 -17.89 1.84
C CYS A 196 6.90 -18.51 3.22
N PHE A 197 5.84 -18.54 4.02
CA PHE A 197 5.78 -19.11 5.37
C PHE A 197 5.35 -20.58 5.36
N GLU A 198 4.84 -21.09 4.25
CA GLU A 198 4.49 -22.52 4.06
C GLU A 198 5.69 -23.32 3.53
N GLU A 199 6.51 -22.68 2.69
CA GLU A 199 7.77 -23.25 2.23
C GLU A 199 8.84 -23.07 3.32
N LYS A 200 9.60 -24.13 3.66
CA LYS A 200 10.72 -24.03 4.61
C LYS A 200 11.86 -23.19 4.02
N ARG A 201 11.69 -21.88 4.03
CA ARG A 201 12.72 -20.92 3.64
C ARG A 201 13.58 -20.56 4.84
N LYS A 202 14.88 -20.33 4.61
CA LYS A 202 15.88 -20.22 5.67
C LYS A 202 15.55 -19.22 6.78
N ASP A 203 15.05 -18.05 6.42
CA ASP A 203 14.85 -16.94 7.36
C ASP A 203 13.35 -16.65 7.63
N TYR A 204 12.46 -17.55 7.18
CA TYR A 204 11.02 -17.38 7.35
C TYR A 204 10.51 -18.32 8.45
N PRO A 205 9.76 -17.81 9.45
CA PRO A 205 9.02 -18.65 10.36
C PRO A 205 7.90 -19.40 9.62
N SER A 206 7.47 -20.53 10.13
CA SER A 206 6.27 -21.21 9.66
C SER A 206 5.00 -20.46 10.09
N ILE A 207 3.89 -20.71 9.40
CA ILE A 207 2.56 -20.17 9.79
C ILE A 207 2.22 -20.58 11.24
N GLU A 208 2.58 -21.79 11.64
CA GLU A 208 2.33 -22.30 12.99
C GLU A 208 3.15 -21.56 14.05
N GLU A 209 4.40 -21.23 13.76
CA GLU A 209 5.24 -20.41 14.66
C GLU A 209 4.67 -18.98 14.78
N LEU A 210 4.24 -18.37 13.68
CA LEU A 210 3.57 -17.07 13.71
C LEU A 210 2.29 -17.12 14.56
N LYS A 211 1.44 -18.14 14.36
CA LYS A 211 0.22 -18.33 15.17
C LYS A 211 0.55 -18.50 16.64
N SER A 212 1.55 -19.32 16.97
CA SER A 212 1.97 -19.58 18.35
C SER A 212 2.43 -18.28 19.03
N LEU A 213 3.22 -17.46 18.35
CA LEU A 213 3.64 -16.15 18.86
C LEU A 213 2.43 -15.24 19.12
N ILE A 214 1.54 -15.09 18.13
CA ILE A 214 0.37 -14.22 18.25
C ILE A 214 -0.54 -14.66 19.39
N LEU A 215 -0.88 -15.96 19.47
CA LEU A 215 -1.80 -16.50 20.46
C LEU A 215 -1.19 -16.54 21.86
N SER A 216 0.13 -16.52 22.00
CA SER A 216 0.79 -16.39 23.32
C SER A 216 0.56 -15.02 23.95
N VAL A 217 0.35 -13.97 23.15
CA VAL A 217 0.11 -12.59 23.62
C VAL A 217 -1.38 -12.24 23.57
N TYR A 218 -2.08 -12.67 22.51
CA TYR A 218 -3.50 -12.42 22.26
C TYR A 218 -4.26 -13.72 21.97
N PRO A 219 -4.62 -14.52 23.01
CA PRO A 219 -5.17 -15.87 22.85
C PRO A 219 -6.46 -15.96 22.04
N GLN A 220 -7.26 -14.88 22.00
CA GLN A 220 -8.55 -14.86 21.30
C GLN A 220 -8.46 -14.30 19.86
N SER A 221 -7.25 -14.05 19.35
CA SER A 221 -7.07 -13.46 18.02
C SER A 221 -7.58 -14.37 16.91
N HIS A 222 -8.20 -13.74 15.90
CA HIS A 222 -8.59 -14.43 14.68
C HIS A 222 -7.45 -14.36 13.64
N ILE A 223 -6.99 -15.54 13.20
CA ILE A 223 -5.91 -15.70 12.24
C ILE A 223 -6.43 -16.53 11.07
N VAL A 224 -6.41 -15.96 9.86
CA VAL A 224 -6.85 -16.61 8.63
C VAL A 224 -5.82 -16.41 7.54
N VAL A 225 -5.47 -17.46 6.82
CA VAL A 225 -4.67 -17.39 5.58
C VAL A 225 -5.61 -17.46 4.40
N LYS A 226 -5.65 -16.43 3.57
CA LYS A 226 -6.52 -16.36 2.40
C LYS A 226 -5.96 -15.43 1.35
N ASP A 227 -6.04 -15.86 0.07
CA ASP A 227 -5.57 -15.10 -1.09
C ASP A 227 -4.09 -14.66 -0.91
N ASP A 228 -3.25 -15.59 -0.43
CA ASP A 228 -1.82 -15.41 -0.16
C ASP A 228 -1.47 -14.34 0.90
N VAL A 229 -2.41 -14.01 1.79
CA VAL A 229 -2.25 -13.04 2.88
C VAL A 229 -2.62 -13.68 4.21
N VAL A 230 -1.72 -13.56 5.21
CA VAL A 230 -2.05 -13.86 6.61
C VAL A 230 -2.79 -12.67 7.20
N ARG A 231 -4.03 -12.88 7.63
CA ARG A 231 -4.91 -11.84 8.19
C ARG A 231 -5.09 -12.08 9.67
N ILE A 232 -4.69 -11.13 10.48
CA ILE A 232 -4.66 -11.22 11.94
C ILE A 232 -5.48 -10.08 12.52
N LYS A 233 -6.54 -10.42 13.26
CA LYS A 233 -7.31 -9.46 14.06
C LYS A 233 -7.00 -9.73 15.52
N LEU A 234 -6.24 -8.83 16.14
CA LEU A 234 -5.90 -8.94 17.56
C LEU A 234 -7.15 -8.68 18.41
N ILE A 235 -7.45 -9.61 19.32
CA ILE A 235 -8.56 -9.51 20.26
C ILE A 235 -7.96 -9.69 21.65
N GLY A 236 -8.11 -8.69 22.51
CA GLY A 236 -7.73 -8.78 23.92
C GLY A 236 -8.94 -9.18 24.77
N GLU A 237 -8.69 -9.50 26.02
CA GLU A 237 -9.71 -9.71 27.05
C GLU A 237 -10.58 -8.45 27.28
#